data_ed6927876abdf38547c620b0212be2a8
#
_entry.id   ed6927876abdf38547c620b0212be2a8
#
_cell.length_a   1.000
_cell.length_b   1.000
_cell.length_c   1.000
_cell.angle_alpha   90.00
_cell.angle_beta   90.00
_cell.angle_gamma   90.00
#
_symmetry.space_group_name_H-M   'P 1'
#
loop_
_entity.id
_entity.type
_entity.pdbx_description
1 polymer ?
#
loop_
_entity_poly.entity_id
_entity_poly.type
_entity_poly.pdbx_seq_one_letter_code
_entity_poly.pdbx_strand_id
1 'polypeptide(L)'
;MPKSKKSKVGGKLFGAKLDYSNKIKNILEKYGDKKIKAIRIGRRPINEKVEKAFNIISLGKWDKLRKQYFYDVLFHLFLILTLEDGTVLSFEKNSIVTMTEDDSRCSLPNVECLELEYPADSISVRELVEKPLKRIGKDKYFIYDAFKQNCQIFLSDVLKTFDLFSPKAKDFIYQDIGEIVKRLPFYVKYASQVVTDADATISKITGAGDASEEMSMVERRKQKIEDRKKEDLEVLTEYVLNEIF
;
A
#
# COMPACT_ATOMS: atom_id res chain seq x y z
N MET A 1 14.77 34.90 36.37
CA MET A 1 14.63 34.27 35.05
C MET A 1 14.17 32.84 35.23
N PRO A 2 12.95 32.46 34.87
CA PRO A 2 12.48 31.07 35.02
C PRO A 2 12.96 30.24 33.84
N LYS A 3 13.57 29.10 34.13
CA LYS A 3 14.02 28.09 33.15
C LYS A 3 12.80 27.39 32.52
N SER A 4 12.64 27.50 31.19
CA SER A 4 11.62 26.78 30.44
C SER A 4 11.90 25.28 30.50
N LYS A 5 10.95 24.50 31.07
CA LYS A 5 10.96 23.05 31.01
C LYS A 5 10.51 22.64 29.58
N LYS A 6 11.45 22.17 28.77
CA LYS A 6 11.12 21.46 27.54
C LYS A 6 10.44 20.15 27.95
N SER A 7 9.12 20.06 27.72
CA SER A 7 8.39 18.80 27.83
C SER A 7 8.82 17.88 26.68
N LYS A 8 9.53 16.82 27.02
CA LYS A 8 9.73 15.67 26.13
C LYS A 8 8.39 14.94 26.02
N VAL A 9 7.58 15.27 25.02
CA VAL A 9 6.49 14.41 24.61
C VAL A 9 7.09 13.30 23.76
N GLY A 10 7.67 12.32 24.43
CA GLY A 10 8.01 11.03 23.85
C GLY A 10 6.77 10.17 23.87
N GLY A 11 5.91 10.30 22.88
CA GLY A 11 4.80 9.36 22.68
C GLY A 11 5.37 7.98 22.42
N LYS A 12 5.32 7.10 23.42
CA LYS A 12 5.48 5.65 23.21
C LYS A 12 4.38 5.22 22.23
N LEU A 13 4.75 4.93 20.98
CA LEU A 13 3.92 4.17 20.09
C LEU A 13 3.61 2.84 20.77
N PHE A 14 2.37 2.66 21.24
CA PHE A 14 1.90 1.40 21.74
C PHE A 14 2.02 0.39 20.59
N GLY A 15 2.91 -0.60 20.77
CA GLY A 15 3.35 -1.50 19.75
C GLY A 15 2.24 -2.43 19.26
N ALA A 16 1.57 -2.05 18.16
CA ALA A 16 1.07 -3.07 17.28
C ALA A 16 2.30 -3.79 16.73
N LYS A 17 2.41 -5.09 16.97
CA LYS A 17 3.52 -5.90 16.48
C LYS A 17 3.45 -5.83 14.95
N LEU A 18 4.37 -5.09 14.34
CA LEU A 18 4.51 -5.08 12.88
C LEU A 18 5.09 -6.42 12.48
N ASP A 19 4.25 -7.30 11.97
CA ASP A 19 4.58 -8.68 11.61
C ASP A 19 3.73 -9.12 10.42
N TYR A 20 4.07 -10.27 9.84
CA TYR A 20 3.30 -10.90 8.77
C TYR A 20 1.91 -11.31 9.26
N SER A 21 0.93 -11.19 8.38
CA SER A 21 -0.41 -11.78 8.57
C SER A 21 -0.30 -13.31 8.65
N ASN A 22 -1.30 -13.97 9.27
CA ASN A 22 -1.35 -15.44 9.31
C ASN A 22 -1.36 -16.03 7.89
N LYS A 23 -1.96 -15.38 6.91
CA LYS A 23 -1.90 -15.81 5.51
C LYS A 23 -0.48 -15.91 4.99
N ILE A 24 0.35 -14.86 5.16
CA ILE A 24 1.74 -14.93 4.72
C ILE A 24 2.49 -16.01 5.48
N LYS A 25 2.26 -16.16 6.79
CA LYS A 25 2.90 -17.21 7.60
C LYS A 25 2.56 -18.60 7.06
N ASN A 26 1.29 -18.88 6.77
CA ASN A 26 0.83 -20.13 6.18
C ASN A 26 1.43 -20.38 4.79
N ILE A 27 1.51 -19.36 3.94
CA ILE A 27 2.16 -19.46 2.62
C ILE A 27 3.66 -19.73 2.78
N LEU A 28 4.34 -19.07 3.71
CA LEU A 28 5.76 -19.32 3.98
C LEU A 28 6.03 -20.70 4.56
N GLU A 29 5.12 -21.22 5.38
CA GLU A 29 5.18 -22.58 5.87
C GLU A 29 5.02 -23.61 4.73
N LYS A 30 4.05 -23.39 3.86
CA LYS A 30 3.73 -24.32 2.77
C LYS A 30 4.69 -24.24 1.58
N TYR A 31 5.10 -23.03 1.21
CA TYR A 31 5.82 -22.75 -0.04
C TYR A 31 7.14 -21.98 0.14
N GLY A 32 7.51 -21.63 1.37
CA GLY A 32 8.62 -20.69 1.63
C GLY A 32 9.95 -21.10 0.99
N ASP A 33 10.25 -22.37 0.96
CA ASP A 33 11.51 -22.90 0.46
C ASP A 33 11.46 -23.27 -1.04
N LYS A 34 10.25 -23.22 -1.66
CA LYS A 34 10.10 -23.46 -3.09
C LYS A 34 10.71 -22.33 -3.91
N LYS A 35 11.32 -22.73 -5.02
CA LYS A 35 11.91 -21.78 -5.96
C LYS A 35 10.87 -21.16 -6.88
N ILE A 36 11.08 -19.89 -7.20
CA ILE A 36 10.25 -19.13 -8.12
C ILE A 36 10.81 -19.35 -9.53
N LYS A 37 9.97 -19.84 -10.43
CA LYS A 37 10.30 -20.08 -11.82
C LYS A 37 10.13 -18.85 -12.70
N ALA A 38 9.08 -18.05 -12.43
CA ALA A 38 8.79 -16.82 -13.16
C ALA A 38 8.15 -15.77 -12.26
N ILE A 39 8.43 -14.50 -12.56
CA ILE A 39 7.86 -13.35 -11.85
C ILE A 39 7.21 -12.42 -12.88
N ARG A 40 5.95 -12.05 -12.64
CA ARG A 40 5.24 -11.03 -13.43
C ARG A 40 4.78 -9.89 -12.52
N ILE A 41 4.84 -8.67 -13.01
CA ILE A 41 4.18 -7.52 -12.38
C ILE A 41 2.80 -7.42 -12.98
N GLY A 42 1.77 -7.44 -12.13
CA GLY A 42 0.40 -7.16 -12.54
C GLY A 42 -0.03 -5.76 -12.13
N ARG A 43 -0.86 -5.12 -12.95
CA ARG A 43 -1.55 -3.88 -12.61
C ARG A 43 -3.01 -3.97 -12.98
N ARG A 44 -3.87 -3.46 -12.11
CA ARG A 44 -5.31 -3.37 -12.33
C ARG A 44 -5.80 -1.97 -11.95
N PRO A 45 -6.84 -1.44 -12.62
CA PRO A 45 -7.48 -0.21 -12.18
C PRO A 45 -7.85 -0.27 -10.69
N ILE A 46 -7.66 0.81 -9.97
CA ILE A 46 -8.20 0.93 -8.61
C ILE A 46 -9.73 0.94 -8.68
N ASN A 47 -10.36 0.54 -7.57
CA ASN A 47 -11.81 0.51 -7.52
C ASN A 47 -12.42 1.91 -7.75
N GLU A 48 -13.42 2.02 -8.63
CA GLU A 48 -14.13 3.29 -8.90
C GLU A 48 -14.69 3.96 -7.64
N LYS A 49 -15.06 3.18 -6.61
CA LYS A 49 -15.53 3.73 -5.34
C LYS A 49 -14.43 4.51 -4.62
N VAL A 50 -13.18 4.07 -4.73
CA VAL A 50 -12.02 4.76 -4.18
C VAL A 50 -11.78 6.07 -4.94
N GLU A 51 -11.83 6.05 -6.26
CA GLU A 51 -11.71 7.26 -7.08
C GLU A 51 -12.84 8.26 -6.80
N LYS A 52 -14.09 7.79 -6.73
CA LYS A 52 -15.24 8.63 -6.36
C LYS A 52 -15.06 9.26 -4.98
N ALA A 53 -14.56 8.50 -4.00
CA ALA A 53 -14.30 9.02 -2.67
C ALA A 53 -13.20 10.10 -2.69
N PHE A 54 -12.11 9.91 -3.45
CA PHE A 54 -11.10 10.97 -3.64
C PHE A 54 -11.69 12.22 -4.26
N ASN A 55 -12.57 12.06 -5.25
CA ASN A 55 -13.20 13.20 -5.90
C ASN A 55 -14.13 13.97 -4.94
N ILE A 56 -14.94 13.27 -4.16
CA ILE A 56 -15.82 13.89 -3.15
C ILE A 56 -15.00 14.63 -2.10
N ILE A 57 -13.98 13.98 -1.51
CA ILE A 57 -13.13 14.56 -0.46
C ILE A 57 -12.38 15.78 -0.98
N SER A 58 -11.94 15.76 -2.23
CA SER A 58 -11.21 16.87 -2.85
C SER A 58 -12.13 17.96 -3.41
N LEU A 59 -13.45 17.87 -3.22
CA LEU A 59 -14.45 18.78 -3.79
C LEU A 59 -14.31 18.91 -5.31
N GLY A 60 -14.15 17.80 -6.01
CA GLY A 60 -13.97 17.75 -7.47
C GLY A 60 -12.56 18.09 -7.97
N LYS A 61 -11.64 18.47 -7.08
CA LYS A 61 -10.28 18.86 -7.48
C LYS A 61 -9.46 17.68 -8.00
N TRP A 62 -9.71 16.48 -7.48
CA TRP A 62 -9.09 15.23 -7.93
C TRP A 62 -9.32 15.01 -9.43
N ASP A 63 -10.58 14.97 -9.87
CA ASP A 63 -10.92 14.76 -11.30
C ASP A 63 -10.39 15.88 -12.19
N LYS A 64 -10.46 17.12 -11.72
CA LYS A 64 -9.92 18.26 -12.47
C LYS A 64 -8.42 18.13 -12.72
N LEU A 65 -7.65 17.79 -11.69
CA LEU A 65 -6.22 17.60 -11.80
C LEU A 65 -5.87 16.37 -12.64
N ARG A 66 -6.58 15.25 -12.43
CA ARG A 66 -6.39 14.03 -13.20
C ARG A 66 -6.54 14.29 -14.71
N LYS A 67 -7.61 14.95 -15.12
CA LYS A 67 -7.83 15.35 -16.52
C LYS A 67 -6.75 16.32 -17.04
N GLN A 68 -6.35 17.29 -16.23
CA GLN A 68 -5.32 18.25 -16.59
C GLN A 68 -3.96 17.60 -16.87
N TYR A 69 -3.64 16.51 -16.15
CA TYR A 69 -2.36 15.81 -16.30
C TYR A 69 -2.50 14.50 -17.09
N PHE A 70 -3.63 14.29 -17.80
CA PHE A 70 -3.87 13.15 -18.67
C PHE A 70 -3.77 11.77 -17.96
N TYR A 71 -4.19 11.71 -16.69
CA TYR A 71 -4.30 10.45 -15.96
C TYR A 71 -5.72 9.90 -16.05
N ASP A 72 -5.91 8.91 -16.93
CA ASP A 72 -7.23 8.32 -17.13
C ASP A 72 -7.57 7.33 -16.01
N VAL A 73 -6.60 6.53 -15.57
CA VAL A 73 -6.80 5.45 -14.57
C VAL A 73 -5.62 5.38 -13.60
N LEU A 74 -5.90 5.20 -12.31
CA LEU A 74 -4.91 4.79 -11.33
C LEU A 74 -4.87 3.28 -11.22
N PHE A 75 -3.69 2.72 -11.04
CA PHE A 75 -3.50 1.27 -10.91
C PHE A 75 -3.06 0.84 -9.53
N HIS A 76 -3.62 -0.27 -9.09
CA HIS A 76 -3.09 -1.08 -8.01
C HIS A 76 -2.15 -2.14 -8.58
N LEU A 77 -1.04 -2.40 -7.90
CA LEU A 77 0.05 -3.26 -8.35
C LEU A 77 0.23 -4.49 -7.47
N PHE A 78 0.60 -5.60 -8.09
CA PHE A 78 0.90 -6.87 -7.43
C PHE A 78 1.96 -7.65 -8.20
N LEU A 79 2.59 -8.63 -7.54
CA LEU A 79 3.43 -9.63 -8.23
C LEU A 79 2.66 -10.94 -8.38
N ILE A 80 2.88 -11.61 -9.49
CA ILE A 80 2.50 -13.00 -9.72
C ILE A 80 3.77 -13.83 -9.78
N LEU A 81 3.84 -14.84 -8.95
CA LEU A 81 4.96 -15.73 -8.79
C LEU A 81 4.54 -17.12 -9.26
N THR A 82 5.18 -17.63 -10.28
CA THR A 82 4.99 -19.05 -10.67
C THR A 82 6.11 -19.84 -10.03
N LEU A 83 5.76 -20.86 -9.25
CA LEU A 83 6.72 -21.71 -8.56
C LEU A 83 7.18 -22.88 -9.45
N GLU A 84 8.23 -23.56 -9.03
CA GLU A 84 8.81 -24.73 -9.73
C GLU A 84 7.82 -25.88 -9.95
N ASP A 85 6.85 -26.04 -9.04
CA ASP A 85 5.79 -27.05 -9.11
C ASP A 85 4.53 -26.61 -9.87
N GLY A 86 4.55 -25.39 -10.44
CA GLY A 86 3.43 -24.80 -11.15
C GLY A 86 2.43 -24.04 -10.27
N THR A 87 2.58 -24.06 -8.94
CA THR A 87 1.76 -23.23 -8.05
C THR A 87 1.94 -21.75 -8.39
N VAL A 88 0.84 -21.00 -8.39
CA VAL A 88 0.85 -19.56 -8.65
C VAL A 88 0.45 -18.80 -7.40
N LEU A 89 1.30 -17.86 -6.99
CA LEU A 89 1.08 -16.99 -5.84
C LEU A 89 0.93 -15.54 -6.31
N SER A 90 0.02 -14.81 -5.68
CA SER A 90 -0.10 -13.36 -5.83
C SER A 90 0.43 -12.67 -4.57
N PHE A 91 1.32 -11.68 -4.74
CA PHE A 91 1.95 -10.94 -3.65
C PHE A 91 1.75 -9.44 -3.84
N GLU A 92 1.16 -8.79 -2.84
CA GLU A 92 0.80 -7.37 -2.93
C GLU A 92 0.85 -6.66 -1.58
N LYS A 93 0.86 -5.34 -1.62
CA LYS A 93 0.66 -4.48 -0.46
C LYS A 93 -0.52 -3.56 -0.71
N ASN A 94 -1.58 -3.81 0.04
CA ASN A 94 -2.69 -2.88 0.23
C ASN A 94 -2.47 -2.13 1.55
N SER A 95 -3.50 -1.99 2.39
CA SER A 95 -3.30 -1.54 3.78
C SER A 95 -2.35 -2.45 4.57
N ILE A 96 -2.24 -3.71 4.17
CA ILE A 96 -1.30 -4.70 4.69
C ILE A 96 -0.58 -5.43 3.56
N VAL A 97 0.53 -6.09 3.89
CA VAL A 97 1.21 -7.00 2.96
C VAL A 97 0.48 -8.35 2.96
N THR A 98 0.11 -8.84 1.79
CA THR A 98 -0.62 -10.10 1.62
C THR A 98 0.00 -10.99 0.55
N MET A 99 -0.16 -12.29 0.70
CA MET A 99 0.18 -13.30 -0.31
C MET A 99 -0.91 -14.38 -0.32
N THR A 100 -1.36 -14.75 -1.51
CA THR A 100 -2.43 -15.75 -1.70
C THR A 100 -2.10 -16.65 -2.89
N GLU A 101 -2.62 -17.88 -2.87
CA GLU A 101 -2.67 -18.72 -4.07
C GLU A 101 -3.73 -18.10 -5.01
N ASP A 102 -3.32 -17.76 -6.23
CA ASP A 102 -4.20 -17.14 -7.22
C ASP A 102 -3.58 -17.24 -8.62
N ASP A 103 -4.10 -18.10 -9.45
CA ASP A 103 -3.65 -18.35 -10.81
C ASP A 103 -4.39 -17.52 -11.87
N SER A 104 -5.48 -16.85 -11.49
CA SER A 104 -6.40 -16.22 -12.42
C SER A 104 -6.18 -14.73 -12.65
N ARG A 105 -5.42 -14.04 -11.79
CA ARG A 105 -5.33 -12.57 -11.78
C ARG A 105 -4.92 -11.95 -13.12
N CYS A 106 -3.93 -12.53 -13.80
CA CYS A 106 -3.48 -12.01 -15.10
C CYS A 106 -4.46 -12.30 -16.25
N SER A 107 -5.45 -13.14 -16.01
CA SER A 107 -6.51 -13.46 -17.00
C SER A 107 -7.77 -12.62 -16.81
N LEU A 108 -7.85 -11.82 -15.75
CA LEU A 108 -9.01 -10.97 -15.50
C LEU A 108 -9.06 -9.80 -16.50
N PRO A 109 -10.26 -9.36 -16.90
CA PRO A 109 -10.43 -8.18 -17.74
C PRO A 109 -9.85 -6.94 -17.03
N ASN A 110 -9.24 -6.05 -17.82
CA ASN A 110 -8.59 -4.82 -17.34
C ASN A 110 -7.36 -5.04 -16.43
N VAL A 111 -6.80 -6.24 -16.41
CA VAL A 111 -5.51 -6.51 -15.78
C VAL A 111 -4.43 -6.60 -16.85
N GLU A 112 -3.36 -5.87 -16.65
CA GLU A 112 -2.16 -5.95 -17.49
C GLU A 112 -1.05 -6.63 -16.70
N CYS A 113 -0.29 -7.51 -17.36
CA CYS A 113 0.82 -8.20 -16.75
C CYS A 113 2.10 -8.03 -17.59
N LEU A 114 3.20 -7.70 -16.90
CA LEU A 114 4.54 -7.61 -17.46
C LEU A 114 5.39 -8.72 -16.89
N GLU A 115 5.90 -9.60 -17.75
CA GLU A 115 6.88 -10.60 -17.36
C GLU A 115 8.26 -9.96 -17.17
N LEU A 116 8.93 -10.33 -16.08
CA LEU A 116 10.28 -9.87 -15.79
C LEU A 116 11.33 -10.82 -16.37
N GLU A 117 12.39 -10.26 -16.87
CA GLU A 117 13.62 -11.03 -17.13
C GLU A 117 14.20 -11.45 -15.78
N TYR A 118 14.11 -12.74 -15.49
CA TYR A 118 14.42 -13.31 -14.20
C TYR A 118 15.14 -14.65 -14.38
N PRO A 119 16.30 -14.85 -13.75
CA PRO A 119 16.97 -16.15 -13.77
C PRO A 119 16.14 -17.13 -12.91
N ALA A 120 15.43 -18.02 -13.57
CA ALA A 120 14.55 -18.99 -12.92
C ALA A 120 15.27 -19.71 -11.76
N ASP A 121 14.51 -20.05 -10.72
CA ASP A 121 14.95 -20.81 -9.55
C ASP A 121 16.06 -20.15 -8.70
N SER A 122 16.39 -18.87 -8.94
CA SER A 122 17.43 -18.17 -8.19
C SER A 122 16.93 -17.68 -6.82
N ILE A 123 15.63 -17.42 -6.66
CA ILE A 123 15.00 -16.88 -5.45
C ILE A 123 13.93 -17.84 -4.94
N SER A 124 13.89 -18.08 -3.61
CA SER A 124 12.78 -18.78 -2.96
C SER A 124 11.69 -17.79 -2.57
N VAL A 125 10.46 -18.29 -2.31
CA VAL A 125 9.34 -17.48 -1.81
C VAL A 125 9.72 -16.79 -0.50
N ARG A 126 10.39 -17.48 0.40
CA ARG A 126 10.88 -16.93 1.68
C ARG A 126 11.86 -15.78 1.46
N GLU A 127 12.81 -15.96 0.57
CA GLU A 127 13.77 -14.90 0.25
C GLU A 127 13.09 -13.67 -0.34
N LEU A 128 12.09 -13.86 -1.24
CA LEU A 128 11.33 -12.75 -1.83
C LEU A 128 10.60 -11.91 -0.78
N VAL A 129 10.12 -12.54 0.28
CA VAL A 129 9.38 -11.86 1.37
C VAL A 129 10.32 -11.24 2.40
N GLU A 130 11.35 -11.98 2.85
CA GLU A 130 12.17 -11.59 4.00
C GLU A 130 13.33 -10.64 3.65
N LYS A 131 13.97 -10.81 2.48
CA LYS A 131 15.10 -9.95 2.10
C LYS A 131 14.70 -8.47 1.94
N PRO A 132 13.57 -8.12 1.28
CA PRO A 132 13.09 -6.75 1.24
C PRO A 132 12.77 -6.20 2.63
N LEU A 133 12.12 -6.98 3.50
CA LEU A 133 11.87 -6.58 4.89
C LEU A 133 13.17 -6.20 5.63
N LYS A 134 14.21 -7.02 5.49
CA LYS A 134 15.53 -6.73 6.10
C LYS A 134 16.17 -5.47 5.53
N ARG A 135 16.01 -5.24 4.21
CA ARG A 135 16.60 -4.09 3.51
C ARG A 135 15.93 -2.76 3.86
N ILE A 136 14.60 -2.70 3.87
CA ILE A 136 13.88 -1.43 4.00
C ILE A 136 13.37 -1.16 5.42
N GLY A 137 13.36 -2.18 6.29
CA GLY A 137 12.90 -2.10 7.66
C GLY A 137 11.39 -2.26 7.82
N LYS A 138 10.97 -2.62 9.04
CA LYS A 138 9.59 -2.97 9.38
C LYS A 138 8.58 -1.86 9.07
N ASP A 139 8.92 -0.63 9.39
CA ASP A 139 7.98 0.49 9.22
C ASP A 139 7.63 0.70 7.73
N LYS A 140 8.63 0.77 6.86
CA LYS A 140 8.40 0.92 5.43
C LYS A 140 7.75 -0.32 4.80
N TYR A 141 8.07 -1.51 5.31
CA TYR A 141 7.53 -2.75 4.78
C TYR A 141 6.05 -2.93 5.12
N PHE A 142 5.65 -2.73 6.39
CA PHE A 142 4.30 -3.02 6.86
C PHE A 142 3.36 -1.82 6.90
N ILE A 143 3.86 -0.59 7.11
CA ILE A 143 2.99 0.58 7.16
C ILE A 143 2.63 1.01 5.74
N TYR A 144 1.34 1.22 5.50
CA TYR A 144 0.83 1.76 4.24
C TYR A 144 0.55 3.25 4.35
N ASP A 145 0.96 4.00 3.33
CA ASP A 145 0.59 5.39 3.10
C ASP A 145 0.34 5.57 1.61
N ALA A 146 -0.85 6.03 1.23
CA ALA A 146 -1.29 6.09 -0.16
C ALA A 146 -0.36 6.91 -1.08
N PHE A 147 0.39 7.87 -0.53
CA PHE A 147 1.27 8.75 -1.31
C PHE A 147 2.77 8.51 -1.09
N LYS A 148 3.16 7.94 0.06
CA LYS A 148 4.58 7.82 0.44
C LYS A 148 5.05 6.39 0.56
N GLN A 149 4.14 5.43 0.82
CA GLN A 149 4.45 4.02 1.06
C GLN A 149 3.36 3.10 0.51
N ASN A 150 3.00 3.32 -0.74
CA ASN A 150 1.95 2.62 -1.46
C ASN A 150 2.46 1.34 -2.16
N CYS A 151 1.60 0.69 -2.94
CA CYS A 151 1.93 -0.50 -3.72
C CYS A 151 3.08 -0.28 -4.71
N GLN A 152 3.19 0.90 -5.33
CA GLN A 152 4.25 1.21 -6.29
C GLN A 152 5.63 1.25 -5.61
N ILE A 153 5.74 1.96 -4.50
CA ILE A 153 6.98 2.06 -3.72
C ILE A 153 7.35 0.68 -3.17
N PHE A 154 6.37 -0.05 -2.63
CA PHE A 154 6.59 -1.39 -2.09
C PHE A 154 7.14 -2.35 -3.15
N LEU A 155 6.49 -2.46 -4.32
CA LEU A 155 6.98 -3.33 -5.39
C LEU A 155 8.34 -2.91 -5.92
N SER A 156 8.58 -1.61 -6.07
CA SER A 156 9.90 -1.11 -6.46
C SER A 156 10.98 -1.55 -5.49
N ASP A 157 10.72 -1.46 -4.18
CA ASP A 157 11.67 -1.84 -3.15
C ASP A 157 11.91 -3.36 -3.13
N VAL A 158 10.87 -4.16 -3.36
CA VAL A 158 10.98 -5.61 -3.54
C VAL A 158 11.89 -5.92 -4.74
N LEU A 159 11.58 -5.37 -5.91
CA LEU A 159 12.33 -5.65 -7.14
C LEU A 159 13.78 -5.16 -7.07
N LYS A 160 14.03 -3.98 -6.49
CA LYS A 160 15.40 -3.47 -6.26
C LYS A 160 16.24 -4.36 -5.34
N THR A 161 15.60 -5.12 -4.46
CA THR A 161 16.31 -6.05 -3.56
C THR A 161 16.97 -7.20 -4.33
N PHE A 162 16.47 -7.51 -5.53
CA PHE A 162 16.92 -8.62 -6.36
C PHE A 162 17.44 -8.18 -7.73
N ASP A 163 17.74 -6.88 -7.90
CA ASP A 163 18.20 -6.27 -9.15
C ASP A 163 17.24 -6.48 -10.35
N LEU A 164 15.95 -6.66 -10.04
CA LEU A 164 14.88 -6.87 -11.05
C LEU A 164 14.18 -5.57 -11.46
N PHE A 165 14.60 -4.43 -10.92
CA PHE A 165 13.99 -3.13 -11.20
C PHE A 165 14.56 -2.49 -12.46
N SER A 166 14.27 -3.08 -13.62
CA SER A 166 14.67 -2.59 -14.93
C SER A 166 13.96 -1.29 -15.33
N PRO A 167 14.43 -0.54 -16.34
CA PRO A 167 13.69 0.61 -16.90
C PRO A 167 12.26 0.25 -17.31
N LYS A 168 12.05 -0.90 -17.95
CA LYS A 168 10.73 -1.41 -18.35
C LYS A 168 9.84 -1.67 -17.15
N ALA A 169 10.36 -2.28 -16.07
CA ALA A 169 9.62 -2.47 -14.82
C ALA A 169 9.28 -1.13 -14.17
N LYS A 170 10.20 -0.17 -14.17
CA LYS A 170 9.99 1.17 -13.65
C LYS A 170 8.82 1.87 -14.36
N ASP A 171 8.82 1.87 -15.69
CA ASP A 171 7.78 2.54 -16.50
C ASP A 171 6.41 1.86 -16.33
N PHE A 172 6.39 0.54 -16.11
CA PHE A 172 5.16 -0.20 -15.84
C PHE A 172 4.60 0.06 -14.43
N ILE A 173 5.46 0.22 -13.43
CA ILE A 173 5.08 0.42 -12.02
C ILE A 173 4.65 1.85 -11.74
N TYR A 174 5.46 2.84 -12.19
CA TYR A 174 5.23 4.20 -11.78
C TYR A 174 4.23 4.92 -12.66
N GLN A 175 3.20 5.43 -12.01
CA GLN A 175 2.39 6.52 -12.53
C GLN A 175 2.86 7.79 -11.82
N ASP A 176 3.39 8.75 -12.56
CA ASP A 176 3.86 10.02 -11.99
C ASP A 176 2.68 10.94 -11.62
N ILE A 177 1.99 10.59 -10.54
CA ILE A 177 0.94 11.42 -9.96
C ILE A 177 1.48 12.55 -9.06
N GLY A 178 2.80 12.76 -9.04
CA GLY A 178 3.45 13.70 -8.13
C GLY A 178 2.93 15.13 -8.26
N GLU A 179 2.66 15.60 -9.48
CA GLU A 179 2.08 16.92 -9.69
C GLU A 179 0.64 17.04 -9.20
N ILE A 180 -0.17 15.99 -9.36
CA ILE A 180 -1.52 15.95 -8.79
C ILE A 180 -1.45 16.03 -7.26
N VAL A 181 -0.63 15.17 -6.65
CA VAL A 181 -0.48 15.09 -5.19
C VAL A 181 0.02 16.41 -4.59
N LYS A 182 0.95 17.12 -5.24
CA LYS A 182 1.43 18.42 -4.76
C LYS A 182 0.32 19.47 -4.70
N ARG A 183 -0.63 19.42 -5.63
CA ARG A 183 -1.71 20.40 -5.77
C ARG A 183 -2.99 20.04 -5.03
N LEU A 184 -3.08 18.84 -4.47
CA LEU A 184 -4.20 18.46 -3.63
C LEU A 184 -4.11 19.13 -2.26
N PRO A 185 -5.24 19.60 -1.71
CA PRO A 185 -5.30 20.10 -0.34
C PRO A 185 -4.77 19.07 0.66
N PHE A 186 -4.16 19.51 1.75
CA PHE A 186 -3.56 18.63 2.75
C PHE A 186 -4.56 17.64 3.36
N TYR A 187 -5.82 18.08 3.58
CA TYR A 187 -6.88 17.23 4.13
C TYR A 187 -7.26 16.08 3.18
N VAL A 188 -7.08 16.24 1.87
CA VAL A 188 -7.30 15.16 0.90
C VAL A 188 -6.26 14.06 1.06
N LYS A 189 -5.00 14.45 1.29
CA LYS A 189 -3.91 13.50 1.51
C LYS A 189 -4.13 12.67 2.77
N TYR A 190 -4.76 13.26 3.77
CA TYR A 190 -5.12 12.60 5.02
C TYR A 190 -6.32 11.65 4.84
N ALA A 191 -7.40 12.16 4.23
CA ALA A 191 -8.61 11.39 4.01
C ALA A 191 -8.41 10.22 3.01
N SER A 192 -7.46 10.32 2.08
CA SER A 192 -7.13 9.24 1.16
C SER A 192 -6.67 7.96 1.86
N GLN A 193 -5.99 8.10 3.00
CA GLN A 193 -5.59 6.97 3.83
C GLN A 193 -6.82 6.22 4.37
N VAL A 194 -7.84 6.96 4.81
CA VAL A 194 -9.10 6.39 5.33
C VAL A 194 -9.84 5.62 4.24
N VAL A 195 -9.89 6.17 3.03
CA VAL A 195 -10.56 5.53 1.87
C VAL A 195 -9.84 4.24 1.47
N THR A 196 -8.53 4.26 1.41
CA THR A 196 -7.73 3.09 1.06
C THR A 196 -7.88 1.98 2.10
N ASP A 197 -7.91 2.34 3.39
CA ASP A 197 -8.13 1.38 4.48
C ASP A 197 -9.56 0.80 4.45
N ALA A 198 -10.56 1.58 4.01
CA ALA A 198 -11.93 1.12 3.84
C ALA A 198 -12.07 0.15 2.64
N ASP A 199 -11.42 0.43 1.49
CA ASP A 199 -11.43 -0.47 0.33
C ASP A 199 -10.76 -1.81 0.64
N ALA A 200 -9.65 -1.79 1.36
CA ALA A 200 -9.01 -2.99 1.87
C ALA A 200 -9.96 -3.81 2.77
N THR A 201 -10.78 -3.15 3.60
CA THR A 201 -11.77 -3.80 4.45
C THR A 201 -12.89 -4.45 3.62
N ILE A 202 -13.38 -3.78 2.57
CA ILE A 202 -14.41 -4.32 1.67
C ILE A 202 -13.88 -5.54 0.89
N SER A 203 -12.65 -5.46 0.40
CA SER A 203 -11.99 -6.58 -0.29
C SER A 203 -11.84 -7.81 0.61
N LYS A 204 -11.79 -7.62 1.92
CA LYS A 204 -11.68 -8.67 2.94
C LYS A 204 -13.01 -9.35 3.23
N ILE A 205 -14.11 -8.60 3.29
CA ILE A 205 -15.46 -9.13 3.50
C ILE A 205 -15.88 -10.04 2.34
N THR A 206 -15.32 -9.84 1.15
CA THR A 206 -15.61 -10.63 -0.06
C THR A 206 -14.76 -11.88 -0.22
N GLY A 207 -13.95 -12.29 0.78
CA GLY A 207 -13.36 -13.62 0.85
C GLY A 207 -11.84 -13.72 0.69
N ALA A 208 -11.10 -12.63 0.75
CA ALA A 208 -9.64 -12.64 0.52
C ALA A 208 -8.75 -12.61 1.78
N GLY A 209 -9.28 -12.65 3.02
CA GLY A 209 -8.49 -12.46 4.23
C GLY A 209 -8.95 -13.24 5.46
N ASP A 210 -8.01 -13.49 6.38
CA ASP A 210 -8.34 -13.94 7.73
C ASP A 210 -8.92 -12.73 8.50
N ALA A 211 -10.27 -12.68 8.55
CA ALA A 211 -11.04 -11.49 8.89
C ALA A 211 -10.76 -10.93 10.30
N SER A 212 -10.30 -11.75 11.25
CA SER A 212 -10.21 -11.34 12.65
C SER A 212 -8.93 -10.56 13.00
N GLU A 213 -7.76 -10.96 12.52
CA GLU A 213 -6.50 -10.24 12.78
C GLU A 213 -6.39 -8.96 11.96
N GLU A 214 -6.87 -9.01 10.73
CA GLU A 214 -6.90 -7.85 9.84
C GLU A 214 -7.88 -6.80 10.34
N MET A 215 -9.09 -7.19 10.78
CA MET A 215 -10.05 -6.30 11.43
C MET A 215 -9.46 -5.59 12.64
N SER A 216 -8.76 -6.31 13.51
CA SER A 216 -8.14 -5.71 14.69
C SER A 216 -7.05 -4.68 14.33
N MET A 217 -6.29 -4.88 13.26
CA MET A 217 -5.30 -3.89 12.79
C MET A 217 -5.97 -2.68 12.12
N VAL A 218 -7.04 -2.88 11.37
CA VAL A 218 -7.83 -1.81 10.75
C VAL A 218 -8.58 -0.99 11.80
N GLU A 219 -9.17 -1.63 12.80
CA GLU A 219 -9.85 -0.96 13.90
C GLU A 219 -8.89 -0.10 14.74
N ARG A 220 -7.71 -0.60 15.07
CA ARG A 220 -6.65 0.17 15.75
C ARG A 220 -6.17 1.35 14.91
N ARG A 221 -6.10 1.20 13.59
CA ARG A 221 -5.80 2.29 12.68
C ARG A 221 -6.93 3.32 12.62
N LYS A 222 -8.19 2.86 12.54
CA LYS A 222 -9.36 3.75 12.58
C LYS A 222 -9.37 4.58 13.86
N GLN A 223 -9.15 3.97 15.02
CA GLN A 223 -9.08 4.68 16.29
C GLN A 223 -7.97 5.75 16.27
N LYS A 224 -6.79 5.41 15.78
CA LYS A 224 -5.66 6.33 15.69
C LYS A 224 -5.90 7.48 14.71
N ILE A 225 -6.68 7.22 13.65
CA ILE A 225 -7.11 8.21 12.67
C ILE A 225 -8.17 9.14 13.28
N GLU A 226 -9.12 8.59 14.04
CA GLU A 226 -10.12 9.36 14.77
C GLU A 226 -9.49 10.28 15.82
N ASP A 227 -8.53 9.78 16.59
CA ASP A 227 -7.79 10.57 17.57
C ASP A 227 -7.04 11.73 16.91
N ARG A 228 -6.36 11.48 15.77
CA ARG A 228 -5.70 12.53 14.98
C ARG A 228 -6.67 13.52 14.33
N LYS A 229 -7.83 13.05 13.83
CA LYS A 229 -8.85 13.94 13.27
C LYS A 229 -9.32 14.95 14.30
N LYS A 230 -9.42 14.53 15.56
CA LYS A 230 -9.82 15.41 16.64
C LYS A 230 -8.77 16.49 16.91
N GLU A 231 -7.50 16.10 16.96
CA GLU A 231 -6.37 17.05 17.10
C GLU A 231 -6.29 18.02 15.91
N ASP A 232 -6.40 17.51 14.67
CA ASP A 232 -6.30 18.34 13.46
C ASP A 232 -7.52 19.24 13.26
N LEU A 233 -8.72 18.82 13.71
CA LEU A 233 -9.93 19.64 13.69
C LEU A 233 -9.83 20.79 14.72
N GLU A 234 -9.24 20.55 15.88
CA GLU A 234 -8.94 21.59 16.86
C GLU A 234 -7.96 22.62 16.30
N VAL A 235 -6.87 22.19 15.66
CA VAL A 235 -5.89 23.07 15.01
C VAL A 235 -6.52 23.84 13.83
N LEU A 236 -7.36 23.20 13.03
CA LEU A 236 -8.09 23.86 11.93
C LEU A 236 -9.09 24.90 12.43
N THR A 237 -9.80 24.57 13.52
CA THR A 237 -10.76 25.49 14.13
C THR A 237 -10.02 26.72 14.68
N GLU A 238 -8.89 26.53 15.32
CA GLU A 238 -8.05 27.61 15.84
C GLU A 238 -7.46 28.47 14.72
N TYR A 239 -7.00 27.85 13.63
CA TYR A 239 -6.51 28.56 12.45
C TYR A 239 -7.60 29.39 11.78
N VAL A 240 -8.80 28.81 11.56
CA VAL A 240 -9.95 29.50 10.94
C VAL A 240 -10.44 30.66 11.82
N LEU A 241 -10.47 30.48 13.14
CA LEU A 241 -10.86 31.56 14.06
C LEU A 241 -9.84 32.72 14.05
N ASN A 242 -8.55 32.42 13.96
CA ASN A 242 -7.50 33.44 13.92
C ASN A 242 -7.38 34.19 12.59
N GLU A 243 -7.87 33.60 11.47
CA GLU A 243 -7.87 34.25 10.14
C GLU A 243 -9.16 35.03 9.85
N ILE A 244 -10.24 34.80 10.60
CA ILE A 244 -11.55 35.42 10.36
C ILE A 244 -11.86 36.54 11.39
N PHE A 245 -11.21 36.53 12.53
CA PHE A 245 -11.39 37.51 13.60
C PHE A 245 -10.08 38.23 13.98
#